data_1b6482f58eee42e6fe42eb68ca52c899
#
_entry.id   1b6482f58eee42e6fe42eb68ca52c899
#
_cell.length_a   1.000
_cell.length_b   1.000
_cell.length_c   1.000
_cell.angle_alpha   90.00
_cell.angle_beta   90.00
_cell.angle_gamma   90.00
#
_symmetry.space_group_name_H-M   'P 1'
#
loop_
_entity.id
_entity.type
_entity.pdbx_description
1 polymer ?
#
loop_
_entity_poly.entity_id
_entity_poly.type
_entity_poly.pdbx_seq_one_letter_code
_entity_poly.pdbx_strand_id
1 'polypeptide(L)'
;MEIEELINQRRQKLQNLANLGVESFSRTPQGRVIIGEILNDFKEGQKPILAGRITAKRSHGKVLFLDLKDSTGKIQLYIKENIVGAEKFSICLELDIADFIAVSGETFKTHTGEPTLKLEEVTVLAKAMRPLPEKWHGLKDVEVRYRQRYLDLISNDEVKEVFIKRSRIIKAVRDFLDARRFLEVETPMMHNIPGGASGRPFKTFHNEYS
;
A
#
# COMPACT_ATOMS: atom_id res chain seq x y z
N MET A 1 -11.78 -21.76 5.39
CA MET A 1 -12.12 -20.72 6.40
C MET A 1 -12.97 -19.68 5.70
N GLU A 2 -14.16 -19.40 6.22
CA GLU A 2 -15.06 -18.42 5.62
C GLU A 2 -14.50 -17.00 5.80
N ILE A 3 -14.80 -16.09 4.87
CA ILE A 3 -14.30 -14.71 4.91
C ILE A 3 -14.69 -14.00 6.22
N GLU A 4 -15.89 -14.27 6.73
CA GLU A 4 -16.34 -13.70 8.02
C GLU A 4 -15.51 -14.16 9.21
N GLU A 5 -15.08 -15.38 9.22
CA GLU A 5 -14.23 -15.95 10.27
C GLU A 5 -12.86 -15.23 10.30
N LEU A 6 -12.26 -15.00 9.12
CA LEU A 6 -11.03 -14.22 8.98
C LEU A 6 -11.20 -12.76 9.42
N ILE A 7 -12.34 -12.14 9.11
CA ILE A 7 -12.65 -10.78 9.56
C ILE A 7 -12.77 -10.72 11.07
N ASN A 8 -13.42 -11.70 11.68
CA ASN A 8 -13.58 -11.75 13.14
C ASN A 8 -12.24 -11.98 13.85
N GLN A 9 -11.38 -12.84 13.32
CA GLN A 9 -10.00 -12.97 13.84
C GLN A 9 -9.24 -11.64 13.77
N ARG A 10 -9.36 -10.87 12.69
CA ARG A 10 -8.71 -9.56 12.55
C ARG A 10 -9.29 -8.51 13.50
N ARG A 11 -10.61 -8.56 13.77
CA ARG A 11 -11.24 -7.71 14.80
C ARG A 11 -10.70 -8.04 16.18
N GLN A 12 -10.53 -9.33 16.50
CA GLN A 12 -9.94 -9.74 17.77
C GLN A 12 -8.49 -9.23 17.90
N LYS A 13 -7.68 -9.35 16.86
CA LYS A 13 -6.32 -8.83 16.83
C LYS A 13 -6.27 -7.31 16.98
N LEU A 14 -7.21 -6.58 16.37
CA LEU A 14 -7.35 -5.14 16.57
C LEU A 14 -7.63 -4.81 18.05
N GLN A 15 -8.50 -5.57 18.70
CA GLN A 15 -8.77 -5.41 20.13
C GLN A 15 -7.55 -5.76 20.99
N ASN A 16 -6.81 -6.81 20.63
CA ASN A 16 -5.56 -7.17 21.31
C ASN A 16 -4.53 -6.05 21.23
N LEU A 17 -4.35 -5.41 20.06
CA LEU A 17 -3.49 -4.26 19.91
C LEU A 17 -3.93 -3.09 20.80
N ALA A 18 -5.22 -2.81 20.88
CA ALA A 18 -5.76 -1.77 21.78
C ALA A 18 -5.48 -2.08 23.25
N ASN A 19 -5.60 -3.35 23.66
CA ASN A 19 -5.28 -3.80 25.02
C ASN A 19 -3.78 -3.68 25.35
N LEU A 20 -2.91 -3.74 24.35
CA LEU A 20 -1.47 -3.47 24.46
C LEU A 20 -1.16 -1.96 24.42
N GLY A 21 -2.16 -1.08 24.41
CA GLY A 21 -1.98 0.37 24.35
C GLY A 21 -1.53 0.88 22.96
N VAL A 22 -1.68 0.08 21.92
CA VAL A 22 -1.23 0.43 20.56
C VAL A 22 -2.37 1.10 19.79
N GLU A 23 -2.12 2.31 19.33
CA GLU A 23 -3.00 2.99 18.36
C GLU A 23 -2.86 2.32 16.99
N SER A 24 -3.96 1.74 16.48
CA SER A 24 -3.94 0.93 15.24
C SER A 24 -4.17 1.74 13.96
N PHE A 25 -4.27 3.08 14.06
CA PHE A 25 -4.42 4.03 12.95
C PHE A 25 -3.59 5.28 13.19
N SER A 26 -2.31 5.06 13.47
CA SER A 26 -1.35 6.11 13.83
C SER A 26 -0.87 6.93 12.63
N ARG A 27 -0.28 8.08 12.93
CA ARG A 27 0.40 8.88 11.90
C ARG A 27 1.73 8.26 11.51
N THR A 28 2.09 8.40 10.24
CA THR A 28 3.41 8.00 9.76
C THR A 28 4.50 8.84 10.42
N PRO A 29 5.56 8.24 10.98
CA PRO A 29 6.70 8.96 11.57
C PRO A 29 7.36 9.90 10.56
N GLN A 30 7.87 11.02 11.07
CA GLN A 30 8.69 11.94 10.27
C GLN A 30 10.07 11.32 9.95
N GLY A 31 10.71 11.80 8.88
CA GLY A 31 12.03 11.33 8.48
C GLY A 31 12.04 9.95 7.80
N ARG A 32 10.88 9.44 7.39
CA ARG A 32 10.82 8.20 6.62
C ARG A 32 11.48 8.37 5.25
N VAL A 33 12.14 7.32 4.81
CA VAL A 33 12.69 7.17 3.45
C VAL A 33 11.93 6.08 2.69
N ILE A 34 12.00 6.09 1.37
CA ILE A 34 11.36 5.06 0.54
C ILE A 34 12.28 3.84 0.43
N ILE A 35 11.67 2.65 0.34
CA ILE A 35 12.40 1.38 0.32
C ILE A 35 13.38 1.33 -0.87
N GLY A 36 12.97 1.85 -2.03
CA GLY A 36 13.82 1.88 -3.22
C GLY A 36 15.13 2.65 -3.04
N GLU A 37 15.15 3.74 -2.27
CA GLU A 37 16.38 4.48 -1.96
C GLU A 37 17.36 3.62 -1.16
N ILE A 38 16.85 2.90 -0.15
CA ILE A 38 17.68 2.00 0.66
C ILE A 38 18.20 0.83 -0.17
N LEU A 39 17.40 0.26 -1.06
CA LEU A 39 17.82 -0.86 -1.89
C LEU A 39 18.82 -0.47 -2.97
N ASN A 40 18.72 0.75 -3.53
CA ASN A 40 19.62 1.25 -4.57
C ASN A 40 21.03 1.57 -4.04
N ASP A 41 21.15 2.03 -2.80
CA ASP A 41 22.42 2.32 -2.10
C ASP A 41 22.49 1.53 -0.78
N PHE A 42 22.27 0.22 -0.86
CA PHE A 42 22.20 -0.63 0.32
C PHE A 42 23.56 -0.74 1.01
N LYS A 43 23.59 -0.29 2.25
CA LYS A 43 24.73 -0.44 3.16
C LYS A 43 24.27 -1.11 4.45
N GLU A 44 25.06 -2.01 4.97
CA GLU A 44 24.79 -2.59 6.29
C GLU A 44 25.01 -1.56 7.39
N GLY A 45 24.25 -1.66 8.46
CA GLY A 45 24.33 -0.74 9.60
C GLY A 45 23.57 0.58 9.44
N GLN A 46 22.89 0.83 8.31
CA GLN A 46 22.00 1.97 8.19
C GLN A 46 20.79 1.81 9.11
N LYS A 47 20.27 2.93 9.63
CA LYS A 47 19.07 2.95 10.50
C LYS A 47 17.93 3.75 9.90
N PRO A 48 17.32 3.31 8.79
CA PRO A 48 16.22 4.01 8.16
C PRO A 48 14.90 3.85 8.95
N ILE A 49 14.00 4.83 8.76
CA ILE A 49 12.58 4.69 9.07
C ILE A 49 11.87 4.37 7.76
N LEU A 50 11.25 3.21 7.68
CA LEU A 50 10.52 2.73 6.51
C LEU A 50 9.03 2.62 6.83
N ALA A 51 8.17 2.79 5.83
CA ALA A 51 6.75 2.54 5.96
C ALA A 51 6.21 1.83 4.72
N GLY A 52 5.30 0.89 4.93
CA GLY A 52 4.75 0.12 3.83
C GLY A 52 3.66 -0.85 4.26
N ARG A 53 3.24 -1.65 3.29
CA ARG A 53 2.26 -2.73 3.49
C ARG A 53 2.96 -4.05 3.70
N ILE A 54 2.52 -4.81 4.70
CA ILE A 54 2.95 -6.20 4.89
C ILE A 54 2.41 -7.04 3.73
N THR A 55 3.30 -7.71 3.01
CA THR A 55 2.95 -8.56 1.86
C THR A 55 3.19 -10.04 2.08
N ALA A 56 3.98 -10.41 3.08
CA ALA A 56 4.15 -11.77 3.55
C ALA A 56 4.46 -11.79 5.04
N LYS A 57 4.09 -12.89 5.72
CA LYS A 57 4.38 -13.16 7.13
C LYS A 57 4.77 -14.62 7.29
N ARG A 58 5.93 -14.86 7.89
CA ARG A 58 6.46 -16.21 8.18
C ARG A 58 6.93 -16.23 9.63
N SER A 59 6.53 -17.24 10.38
CA SER A 59 6.87 -17.39 11.79
C SER A 59 7.65 -18.70 12.01
N HIS A 60 8.75 -18.63 12.77
CA HIS A 60 9.54 -19.75 13.18
C HIS A 60 9.91 -19.60 14.66
N GLY A 61 9.07 -20.16 15.56
CA GLY A 61 9.26 -20.03 17.00
C GLY A 61 9.26 -18.56 17.43
N LYS A 62 10.38 -18.11 18.03
CA LYS A 62 10.59 -16.74 18.50
C LYS A 62 11.17 -15.78 17.45
N VAL A 63 11.04 -16.14 16.18
CA VAL A 63 11.49 -15.33 15.04
C VAL A 63 10.32 -15.15 14.07
N LEU A 64 10.13 -13.92 13.62
CA LEU A 64 9.14 -13.54 12.64
C LEU A 64 9.82 -12.83 11.47
N PHE A 65 9.47 -13.22 10.25
CA PHE A 65 9.85 -12.53 9.03
C PHE A 65 8.62 -11.90 8.40
N LEU A 66 8.71 -10.62 8.06
CA LEU A 66 7.69 -9.91 7.30
C LEU A 66 8.32 -9.36 6.02
N ASP A 67 7.56 -9.36 4.93
CA ASP A 67 7.95 -8.60 3.74
C ASP A 67 7.19 -7.27 3.76
N LEU A 68 7.90 -6.15 3.83
CA LEU A 68 7.36 -4.79 3.77
C LEU A 68 7.51 -4.24 2.36
N LYS A 69 6.42 -3.77 1.76
CA LYS A 69 6.39 -3.22 0.40
C LYS A 69 5.82 -1.81 0.39
N ASP A 70 6.49 -0.90 -0.30
CA ASP A 70 5.97 0.42 -0.66
C ASP A 70 5.76 0.54 -2.19
N SER A 71 5.67 1.76 -2.71
CA SER A 71 5.53 2.00 -4.15
C SER A 71 6.81 1.78 -4.95
N THR A 72 7.97 1.67 -4.31
CA THR A 72 9.29 1.69 -4.92
C THR A 72 10.06 0.40 -4.78
N GLY A 73 9.70 -0.43 -3.78
CA GLY A 73 10.40 -1.69 -3.54
C GLY A 73 9.80 -2.52 -2.43
N LYS A 74 10.50 -3.61 -2.14
CA LYS A 74 10.16 -4.55 -1.07
C LYS A 74 11.43 -4.89 -0.29
N ILE A 75 11.34 -4.89 1.04
CA ILE A 75 12.42 -5.28 1.96
C ILE A 75 11.91 -6.30 2.96
N GLN A 76 12.77 -7.24 3.35
CA GLN A 76 12.47 -8.18 4.42
C GLN A 76 12.69 -7.51 5.79
N LEU A 77 11.81 -7.80 6.74
CA LEU A 77 11.98 -7.46 8.16
C LEU A 77 12.32 -8.72 8.93
N TYR A 78 13.36 -8.66 9.73
CA TYR A 78 13.75 -9.69 10.68
C TYR A 78 13.39 -9.23 12.09
N ILE A 79 12.54 -9.99 12.76
CA ILE A 79 11.99 -9.67 14.07
C ILE A 79 12.27 -10.85 15.00
N LYS A 80 13.03 -10.62 16.07
CA LYS A 80 13.40 -11.64 17.05
C LYS A 80 13.08 -11.14 18.45
N GLU A 81 12.35 -11.94 19.23
CA GLU A 81 11.85 -11.56 20.56
C GLU A 81 12.94 -10.97 21.48
N ASN A 82 14.12 -11.61 21.52
CA ASN A 82 15.24 -11.17 22.37
C ASN A 82 15.92 -9.86 21.88
N ILE A 83 15.60 -9.37 20.68
CA ILE A 83 16.12 -8.12 20.13
C ILE A 83 15.11 -6.99 20.35
N VAL A 84 13.85 -7.21 19.97
CA VAL A 84 12.81 -6.17 20.04
C VAL A 84 12.14 -6.08 21.41
N GLY A 85 12.32 -7.09 22.27
CA GLY A 85 11.63 -7.24 23.54
C GLY A 85 10.25 -7.91 23.40
N ALA A 86 9.76 -8.49 24.49
CA ALA A 86 8.51 -9.28 24.50
C ALA A 86 7.29 -8.46 24.14
N GLU A 87 7.21 -7.19 24.58
CA GLU A 87 6.08 -6.29 24.30
C GLU A 87 5.95 -6.01 22.80
N LYS A 88 7.01 -5.52 22.15
CA LYS A 88 6.99 -5.25 20.70
C LYS A 88 6.85 -6.52 19.87
N PHE A 89 7.39 -7.64 20.34
CA PHE A 89 7.20 -8.92 19.68
C PHE A 89 5.73 -9.35 19.71
N SER A 90 5.02 -9.13 20.84
CA SER A 90 3.58 -9.38 20.97
C SER A 90 2.77 -8.52 19.99
N ILE A 91 3.12 -7.24 19.83
CA ILE A 91 2.52 -6.38 18.80
C ILE A 91 2.73 -6.97 17.40
N CYS A 92 3.94 -7.43 17.08
CA CYS A 92 4.25 -8.02 15.78
C CYS A 92 3.50 -9.33 15.50
N LEU A 93 3.15 -10.09 16.53
CA LEU A 93 2.32 -11.29 16.39
C LEU A 93 0.89 -10.97 15.95
N GLU A 94 0.34 -9.83 16.37
CA GLU A 94 -1.01 -9.37 16.01
C GLU A 94 -1.10 -8.76 14.60
N LEU A 95 0.04 -8.52 13.93
CA LEU A 95 0.07 -8.01 12.56
C LEU A 95 -0.37 -9.08 11.56
N ASP A 96 -1.04 -8.64 10.49
CA ASP A 96 -1.50 -9.49 9.40
C ASP A 96 -0.97 -9.00 8.04
N ILE A 97 -1.05 -9.88 7.05
CA ILE A 97 -0.84 -9.48 5.63
C ILE A 97 -1.87 -8.41 5.28
N ALA A 98 -1.43 -7.38 4.57
CA ALA A 98 -2.12 -6.17 4.19
C ALA A 98 -2.12 -5.04 5.23
N ASP A 99 -1.70 -5.26 6.48
CA ASP A 99 -1.52 -4.16 7.42
C ASP A 99 -0.48 -3.16 6.91
N PHE A 100 -0.66 -1.90 7.25
CA PHE A 100 0.35 -0.87 7.06
C PHE A 100 1.09 -0.63 8.38
N ILE A 101 2.41 -0.65 8.30
CA ILE A 101 3.27 -0.37 9.43
C ILE A 101 4.38 0.61 9.05
N ALA A 102 4.87 1.35 10.03
CA ALA A 102 6.16 2.00 9.98
C ALA A 102 7.13 1.27 10.90
N VAL A 103 8.38 1.16 10.47
CA VAL A 103 9.42 0.42 11.19
C VAL A 103 10.72 1.19 11.16
N SER A 104 11.52 1.04 12.21
CA SER A 104 12.93 1.41 12.18
C SER A 104 13.78 0.28 12.70
N GLY A 105 15.05 0.27 12.29
CA GLY A 105 15.98 -0.76 12.68
C GLY A 105 17.23 -0.73 11.83
N GLU A 106 18.11 -1.68 12.01
CA GLU A 106 19.42 -1.77 11.36
C GLU A 106 19.36 -2.65 10.11
N THR A 107 19.90 -2.17 9.00
CA THR A 107 20.02 -2.93 7.76
C THR A 107 21.16 -3.94 7.83
N PHE A 108 20.92 -5.15 7.33
CA PHE A 108 21.93 -6.18 7.17
C PHE A 108 21.58 -7.11 5.99
N LYS A 109 22.52 -7.92 5.55
CA LYS A 109 22.25 -9.00 4.58
C LYS A 109 22.16 -10.34 5.29
N THR A 110 21.16 -11.13 4.92
CA THR A 110 21.06 -12.52 5.37
C THR A 110 22.18 -13.37 4.77
N HIS A 111 22.38 -14.60 5.26
CA HIS A 111 23.34 -15.55 4.68
C HIS A 111 23.09 -15.82 3.19
N THR A 112 21.86 -15.66 2.72
CA THR A 112 21.48 -15.79 1.31
C THR A 112 21.67 -14.50 0.51
N GLY A 113 22.16 -13.43 1.15
CA GLY A 113 22.39 -12.13 0.52
C GLY A 113 21.14 -11.23 0.42
N GLU A 114 20.01 -11.60 1.04
CA GLU A 114 18.79 -10.81 0.97
C GLU A 114 18.87 -9.54 1.85
N PRO A 115 18.65 -8.33 1.28
CA PRO A 115 18.58 -7.09 2.04
C PRO A 115 17.46 -7.14 3.08
N THR A 116 17.80 -6.96 4.34
CA THR A 116 16.90 -7.17 5.47
C THR A 116 17.05 -6.04 6.49
N LEU A 117 15.95 -5.62 7.10
CA LEU A 117 15.94 -4.72 8.25
C LEU A 117 15.75 -5.54 9.53
N LYS A 118 16.70 -5.47 10.45
CA LYS A 118 16.56 -5.98 11.81
C LYS A 118 15.73 -4.99 12.62
N LEU A 119 14.51 -5.36 12.96
CA LEU A 119 13.53 -4.48 13.61
C LEU A 119 14.00 -4.03 14.99
N GLU A 120 13.89 -2.73 15.25
CA GLU A 120 14.07 -2.10 16.57
C GLU A 120 12.75 -1.47 17.06
N GLU A 121 12.01 -0.76 16.17
CA GLU A 121 10.73 -0.12 16.47
C GLU A 121 9.67 -0.45 15.45
N VAL A 122 8.41 -0.50 15.88
CA VAL A 122 7.24 -0.71 15.04
C VAL A 122 6.09 0.19 15.43
N THR A 123 5.43 0.79 14.45
CA THR A 123 4.20 1.58 14.62
C THR A 123 3.15 1.03 13.67
N VAL A 124 1.96 0.72 14.18
CA VAL A 124 0.84 0.27 13.34
C VAL A 124 0.17 1.50 12.74
N LEU A 125 0.22 1.64 11.42
CA LEU A 125 -0.36 2.78 10.70
C LEU A 125 -1.80 2.54 10.29
N ALA A 126 -2.12 1.31 9.85
CA ALA A 126 -3.49 0.92 9.56
C ALA A 126 -3.65 -0.61 9.61
N LYS A 127 -4.63 -1.08 10.35
CA LYS A 127 -5.01 -2.49 10.42
C LYS A 127 -5.93 -2.86 9.25
N ALA A 128 -5.58 -3.86 8.47
CA ALA A 128 -6.39 -4.37 7.38
C ALA A 128 -7.48 -5.32 7.91
N MET A 129 -8.74 -4.90 7.84
CA MET A 129 -9.86 -5.67 8.37
C MET A 129 -10.35 -6.80 7.46
N ARG A 130 -10.04 -6.73 6.16
CA ARG A 130 -10.39 -7.77 5.19
C ARG A 130 -9.13 -8.43 4.64
N PRO A 131 -9.12 -9.78 4.46
CA PRO A 131 -8.01 -10.44 3.81
C PRO A 131 -7.91 -10.00 2.34
N LEU A 132 -6.68 -10.00 1.82
CA LEU A 132 -6.47 -9.87 0.39
C LEU A 132 -6.86 -11.18 -0.32
N PRO A 133 -7.23 -11.12 -1.62
CA PRO A 133 -7.39 -12.32 -2.43
C PRO A 133 -6.11 -13.18 -2.42
N GLU A 134 -6.27 -14.50 -2.57
CA GLU A 134 -5.13 -15.43 -2.54
C GLU A 134 -4.07 -15.08 -3.60
N LYS A 135 -2.81 -15.01 -3.15
CA LYS A 135 -1.69 -14.51 -3.94
C LYS A 135 -1.24 -15.37 -5.11
N TRP A 136 -1.56 -16.66 -5.11
CA TRP A 136 -0.92 -17.64 -6.02
C TRP A 136 -1.14 -17.36 -7.50
N HIS A 137 -2.19 -16.61 -7.85
CA HIS A 137 -2.51 -16.31 -9.24
C HIS A 137 -2.90 -14.84 -9.50
N GLY A 138 -2.72 -13.95 -8.55
CA GLY A 138 -3.29 -12.60 -8.62
C GLY A 138 -4.83 -12.64 -8.61
N LEU A 139 -5.44 -11.48 -8.74
CA LEU A 139 -6.89 -11.39 -8.92
C LEU A 139 -7.23 -11.58 -10.40
N LYS A 140 -7.80 -12.75 -10.77
CA LYS A 140 -8.09 -13.12 -12.18
C LYS A 140 -9.49 -12.73 -12.63
N ASP A 141 -10.48 -12.77 -11.72
CA ASP A 141 -11.86 -12.45 -12.05
C ASP A 141 -11.99 -11.01 -12.55
N VAL A 142 -12.41 -10.85 -13.80
CA VAL A 142 -12.46 -9.55 -14.50
C VAL A 142 -13.49 -8.61 -13.87
N GLU A 143 -14.64 -9.13 -13.44
CA GLU A 143 -15.68 -8.33 -12.79
C GLU A 143 -15.19 -7.79 -11.44
N VAL A 144 -14.58 -8.65 -10.64
CA VAL A 144 -13.99 -8.24 -9.35
C VAL A 144 -12.89 -7.21 -9.56
N ARG A 145 -12.02 -7.39 -10.56
CA ARG A 145 -10.94 -6.45 -10.91
C ARG A 145 -11.48 -5.07 -11.30
N TYR A 146 -12.57 -5.00 -12.03
CA TYR A 146 -13.17 -3.73 -12.44
C TYR A 146 -14.00 -3.08 -11.31
N ARG A 147 -14.73 -3.87 -10.53
CA ARG A 147 -15.57 -3.36 -9.44
C ARG A 147 -14.77 -3.02 -8.19
N GLN A 148 -13.70 -3.77 -7.92
CA GLN A 148 -12.83 -3.57 -6.76
C GLN A 148 -11.40 -3.25 -7.24
N ARG A 149 -11.26 -2.16 -8.00
CA ARG A 149 -10.01 -1.74 -8.62
C ARG A 149 -8.83 -1.65 -7.63
N TYR A 150 -9.10 -1.28 -6.39
CA TYR A 150 -8.09 -1.22 -5.34
C TYR A 150 -7.46 -2.60 -5.05
N LEU A 151 -8.23 -3.69 -5.12
CA LEU A 151 -7.69 -5.05 -4.96
C LEU A 151 -6.83 -5.45 -6.16
N ASP A 152 -7.25 -5.10 -7.38
CA ASP A 152 -6.48 -5.33 -8.59
C ASP A 152 -5.11 -4.62 -8.54
N LEU A 153 -5.09 -3.36 -8.10
CA LEU A 153 -3.86 -2.58 -7.96
C LEU A 153 -2.91 -3.10 -6.85
N ILE A 154 -3.46 -3.76 -5.82
CA ILE A 154 -2.67 -4.37 -4.75
C ILE A 154 -2.09 -5.71 -5.18
N SER A 155 -2.88 -6.50 -5.95
CA SER A 155 -2.57 -7.88 -6.30
C SER A 155 -1.79 -8.03 -7.60
N ASN A 156 -1.92 -7.08 -8.54
CA ASN A 156 -1.37 -7.14 -9.88
C ASN A 156 -0.46 -5.93 -10.15
N ASP A 157 0.85 -6.09 -9.98
CA ASP A 157 1.82 -5.01 -10.19
C ASP A 157 1.79 -4.47 -11.63
N GLU A 158 1.56 -5.33 -12.64
CA GLU A 158 1.45 -4.93 -14.04
C GLU A 158 0.30 -3.94 -14.28
N VAL A 159 -0.84 -4.15 -13.62
CA VAL A 159 -1.98 -3.22 -13.71
C VAL A 159 -1.65 -1.88 -13.11
N LYS A 160 -0.97 -1.85 -11.97
CA LYS A 160 -0.48 -0.62 -11.35
C LYS A 160 0.42 0.17 -12.30
N GLU A 161 1.33 -0.51 -13.00
CA GLU A 161 2.22 0.13 -13.98
C GLU A 161 1.46 0.79 -15.14
N VAL A 162 0.37 0.20 -15.60
CA VAL A 162 -0.49 0.81 -16.64
C VAL A 162 -1.05 2.16 -16.17
N PHE A 163 -1.56 2.22 -14.93
CA PHE A 163 -2.09 3.48 -14.38
C PHE A 163 -1.00 4.53 -14.16
N ILE A 164 0.19 4.12 -13.71
CA ILE A 164 1.35 5.02 -13.59
C ILE A 164 1.73 5.58 -14.97
N LYS A 165 1.85 4.72 -15.99
CA LYS A 165 2.15 5.14 -17.36
C LYS A 165 1.10 6.10 -17.91
N ARG A 166 -0.20 5.79 -17.70
CA ARG A 166 -1.31 6.68 -18.09
C ARG A 166 -1.16 8.08 -17.47
N SER A 167 -0.89 8.15 -16.17
CA SER A 167 -0.70 9.43 -15.47
C SER A 167 0.51 10.21 -16.03
N ARG A 168 1.61 9.52 -16.33
CA ARG A 168 2.80 10.13 -16.94
C ARG A 168 2.54 10.65 -18.34
N ILE A 169 1.76 9.92 -19.16
CA ILE A 169 1.39 10.36 -20.52
C ILE A 169 0.55 11.64 -20.45
N ILE A 170 -0.49 11.67 -19.60
CA ILE A 170 -1.33 12.86 -19.43
C ILE A 170 -0.48 14.05 -18.97
N LYS A 171 0.40 13.83 -17.99
CA LYS A 171 1.31 14.89 -17.54
C LYS A 171 2.22 15.38 -18.66
N ALA A 172 2.80 14.50 -19.45
CA ALA A 172 3.68 14.88 -20.56
C ALA A 172 2.96 15.73 -21.62
N VAL A 173 1.69 15.43 -21.92
CA VAL A 173 0.87 16.25 -22.83
C VAL A 173 0.64 17.64 -22.25
N ARG A 174 0.28 17.72 -20.96
CA ARG A 174 0.11 19.01 -20.27
C ARG A 174 1.38 19.84 -20.27
N ASP A 175 2.49 19.24 -19.83
CA ASP A 175 3.80 19.90 -19.78
C ASP A 175 4.23 20.40 -21.17
N PHE A 176 3.95 19.63 -22.24
CA PHE A 176 4.25 20.01 -23.63
C PHE A 176 3.45 21.23 -24.10
N LEU A 177 2.16 21.29 -23.79
CA LEU A 177 1.30 22.43 -24.16
C LEU A 177 1.62 23.66 -23.32
N ASP A 178 1.80 23.50 -22.02
CA ASP A 178 2.14 24.57 -21.09
C ASP A 178 3.46 25.25 -21.48
N ALA A 179 4.48 24.49 -21.83
CA ALA A 179 5.75 25.01 -22.33
C ALA A 179 5.61 25.84 -23.63
N ARG A 180 4.51 25.67 -24.36
CA ARG A 180 4.15 26.44 -25.58
C ARG A 180 3.17 27.59 -25.30
N ARG A 181 2.92 27.89 -24.01
CA ARG A 181 2.04 28.96 -23.55
C ARG A 181 0.55 28.72 -23.88
N PHE A 182 0.14 27.47 -24.06
CA PHE A 182 -1.28 27.12 -24.06
C PHE A 182 -1.80 27.15 -22.63
N LEU A 183 -2.99 27.72 -22.46
CA LEU A 183 -3.68 27.72 -21.17
C LEU A 183 -4.64 26.53 -21.11
N GLU A 184 -4.48 25.66 -20.10
CA GLU A 184 -5.46 24.60 -19.82
C GLU A 184 -6.74 25.24 -19.23
N VAL A 185 -7.88 24.92 -19.79
CA VAL A 185 -9.18 25.41 -19.32
C VAL A 185 -10.15 24.27 -19.13
N GLU A 186 -11.01 24.40 -18.14
CA GLU A 186 -12.14 23.50 -17.95
C GLU A 186 -13.35 24.01 -18.70
N THR A 187 -13.89 23.19 -19.58
CA THR A 187 -15.13 23.51 -20.31
C THR A 187 -16.32 22.84 -19.65
N PRO A 188 -17.54 23.44 -19.76
CA PRO A 188 -18.74 22.81 -19.22
C PRO A 188 -18.98 21.42 -19.81
N MET A 189 -19.27 20.44 -18.94
CA MET A 189 -19.56 19.08 -19.37
C MET A 189 -20.94 18.92 -19.96
N MET A 190 -21.90 19.77 -19.55
CA MET A 190 -23.26 19.83 -20.05
C MET A 190 -23.51 21.17 -20.77
N HIS A 191 -24.16 21.10 -21.92
CA HIS A 191 -24.49 22.26 -22.77
C HIS A 191 -25.95 22.28 -23.09
N ASN A 192 -26.53 23.48 -23.23
CA ASN A 192 -27.92 23.68 -23.68
C ASN A 192 -28.14 23.29 -25.14
N ILE A 193 -27.07 23.38 -25.94
CA ILE A 193 -27.09 23.05 -27.38
C ILE A 193 -26.28 21.78 -27.60
N PRO A 194 -26.83 20.75 -28.29
CA PRO A 194 -26.08 19.57 -28.65
C PRO A 194 -24.83 19.94 -29.48
N GLY A 195 -23.65 19.61 -29.01
CA GLY A 195 -22.37 19.84 -29.70
C GLY A 195 -21.49 18.60 -29.61
N GLY A 196 -20.44 18.57 -30.42
CA GLY A 196 -19.45 17.50 -30.39
C GLY A 196 -19.51 16.56 -31.57
N ALA A 197 -18.87 15.37 -31.44
CA ALA A 197 -18.76 14.38 -32.50
C ALA A 197 -20.13 13.76 -32.88
N SER A 198 -20.13 12.91 -33.90
CA SER A 198 -21.30 12.27 -34.52
C SER A 198 -22.14 11.37 -33.61
N GLY A 199 -21.83 11.30 -32.32
CA GLY A 199 -22.58 10.49 -31.35
C GLY A 199 -23.92 11.11 -30.95
N ARG A 200 -24.92 10.25 -30.67
CA ARG A 200 -26.20 10.69 -30.16
C ARG A 200 -26.05 11.34 -28.78
N PRO A 201 -26.52 12.61 -28.56
CA PRO A 201 -26.33 13.27 -27.28
C PRO A 201 -27.18 12.62 -26.17
N PHE A 202 -26.60 12.53 -24.99
CA PHE A 202 -27.32 12.22 -23.75
C PHE A 202 -28.06 13.49 -23.29
N LYS A 203 -29.35 13.37 -22.94
CA LYS A 203 -30.12 14.46 -22.39
C LYS A 203 -30.52 14.16 -20.95
N THR A 204 -30.41 15.14 -20.08
CA THR A 204 -30.85 15.06 -18.69
C THR A 204 -31.51 16.37 -18.28
N PHE A 205 -32.31 16.34 -17.21
CA PHE A 205 -32.94 17.51 -16.63
C PHE A 205 -32.37 17.77 -15.25
N HIS A 206 -32.17 19.04 -14.95
CA HIS A 206 -31.88 19.51 -13.62
C HIS A 206 -33.08 20.33 -13.12
N ASN A 207 -33.61 20.00 -11.95
CA ASN A 207 -34.89 20.58 -11.45
C ASN A 207 -34.90 22.10 -11.32
N GLU A 208 -33.76 22.75 -11.15
CA GLU A 208 -33.58 24.19 -10.98
C GLU A 208 -33.18 24.92 -12.28
N TYR A 209 -32.86 24.19 -13.33
CA TYR A 209 -32.41 24.71 -14.63
C TYR A 209 -33.24 24.05 -15.74
N SER A 210 -34.46 24.48 -15.88
CA SER A 210 -35.36 24.06 -16.98
C SER A 210 -35.24 24.99 -18.18
#